data_a83dbd829d735fed45a2af91abbea1e3
#
_entry.id   a83dbd829d735fed45a2af91abbea1e3
#
_cell.length_a   1.000
_cell.length_b   1.000
_cell.length_c   1.000
_cell.angle_alpha   90.00
_cell.angle_beta   90.00
_cell.angle_gamma   90.00
#
_symmetry.space_group_name_H-M   'P 1'
#
loop_
_entity.id
_entity.type
_entity.pdbx_description
1 polymer ?
#
loop_
_entity_poly.entity_id
_entity_poly.type
_entity_poly.pdbx_seq_one_letter_code
_entity_poly.pdbx_strand_id
1 'polypeptide(L)'
;WGTALVMEVATGDLLAMANLSRTKSGAYAEVKNHALSSRMEPGSTFKLAALLALVDDAGMSLDETFDTGNGARVKVGRTTVQDSHGLPPLNLKDAVAHSSNVFFARAVYETYKDDPERYVDYLRHLHLDRTVGLEEFGAVAPIFPAPGMKIWYPDVSIVNMGYGYAIELTPLHTLTLYNAVANDGCMVAPRLVREIRRGGEVVERPERRVLVDKICSSSALRKVRECLEEVGTTGTAKQFFRDTTLFKIAGKTGTAQFAQDGIKYSDGYYLGTMVLYFPADEPKYTVLTAMFTRRGRGTTYYGAGLSGPVEQQIVNYIYNRQREWYGRVEETDDAHY
;
A
#
# COMPACT_ATOMS: atom_id res chain seq x y z
N TRP A 1 14.79 3.10 -10.39
CA TRP A 1 14.73 3.92 -9.16
C TRP A 1 14.09 3.14 -8.02
N GLY A 2 14.31 3.61 -6.79
CA GLY A 2 13.63 3.11 -5.60
C GLY A 2 13.34 4.23 -4.61
N THR A 3 12.32 4.02 -3.77
CA THR A 3 12.00 4.88 -2.64
C THR A 3 11.68 4.06 -1.41
N ALA A 4 12.03 4.58 -0.25
CA ALA A 4 11.66 4.01 1.05
C ALA A 4 11.19 5.13 1.97
N LEU A 5 10.11 4.87 2.70
CA LEU A 5 9.44 5.81 3.60
C LEU A 5 9.18 5.14 4.94
N VAL A 6 9.37 5.88 6.02
CA VAL A 6 8.96 5.51 7.38
C VAL A 6 8.14 6.65 7.96
N MET A 7 6.91 6.35 8.41
CA MET A 7 5.99 7.31 9.01
C MET A 7 5.63 6.88 10.43
N GLU A 8 5.62 7.81 11.36
CA GLU A 8 5.07 7.60 12.70
C GLU A 8 3.53 7.59 12.63
N VAL A 9 2.92 6.52 13.12
CA VAL A 9 1.48 6.27 12.95
C VAL A 9 0.62 7.40 13.52
N ALA A 10 0.87 7.79 14.76
CA ALA A 10 -0.01 8.73 15.48
C ALA A 10 0.08 10.17 14.96
N THR A 11 1.23 10.60 14.46
CA THR A 11 1.51 12.00 14.12
C THR A 11 1.50 12.29 12.63
N GLY A 12 1.80 11.29 11.80
CA GLY A 12 2.03 11.48 10.37
C GLY A 12 3.46 11.99 10.05
N ASP A 13 4.35 12.07 11.05
CA ASP A 13 5.72 12.50 10.83
C ASP A 13 6.47 11.52 9.93
N LEU A 14 7.03 12.00 8.84
CA LEU A 14 7.93 11.24 7.99
C LEU A 14 9.31 11.22 8.64
N LEU A 15 9.62 10.11 9.30
CA LEU A 15 10.86 9.93 10.05
C LEU A 15 12.04 9.63 9.14
N ALA A 16 11.78 9.00 8.00
CA ALA A 16 12.76 8.73 6.96
C ALA A 16 12.11 8.75 5.58
N MET A 17 12.83 9.29 4.62
CA MET A 17 12.47 9.26 3.20
C MET A 17 13.75 9.21 2.38
N ALA A 18 13.92 8.14 1.60
CA ALA A 18 15.03 7.95 0.69
C ALA A 18 14.51 7.77 -0.74
N ASN A 19 15.16 8.43 -1.70
CA ASN A 19 14.78 8.37 -3.11
C ASN A 19 16.04 8.19 -3.96
N LEU A 20 16.22 7.04 -4.57
CA LEU A 20 17.40 6.73 -5.37
C LEU A 20 17.04 6.51 -6.84
N SER A 21 17.71 7.23 -7.71
CA SER A 21 17.66 7.05 -9.16
C SER A 21 19.03 6.65 -9.71
N ARG A 22 19.05 5.79 -10.71
CA ARG A 22 20.30 5.48 -11.43
C ARG A 22 20.66 6.64 -12.33
N THR A 23 21.83 7.20 -12.13
CA THR A 23 22.38 8.29 -12.94
C THR A 23 22.92 7.79 -14.29
N LYS A 24 23.26 8.72 -15.19
CA LYS A 24 23.89 8.39 -16.50
C LYS A 24 25.24 7.69 -16.33
N SER A 25 25.97 7.96 -15.25
CA SER A 25 27.23 7.28 -14.93
C SER A 25 27.05 5.86 -14.38
N GLY A 26 25.81 5.44 -14.10
CA GLY A 26 25.50 4.14 -13.50
C GLY A 26 25.48 4.14 -11.97
N ALA A 27 25.89 5.22 -11.32
CA ALA A 27 25.79 5.40 -9.87
C ALA A 27 24.32 5.65 -9.46
N TYR A 28 24.01 5.50 -8.16
CA TYR A 28 22.73 5.86 -7.60
C TYR A 28 22.86 7.16 -6.81
N ALA A 29 21.88 8.07 -6.99
CA ALA A 29 21.81 9.34 -6.29
C ALA A 29 20.36 9.78 -6.07
N GLU A 30 20.14 10.65 -5.10
CA GLU A 30 18.87 11.35 -4.90
C GLU A 30 18.73 12.49 -5.91
N VAL A 31 18.04 12.22 -7.04
CA VAL A 31 17.86 13.16 -8.15
C VAL A 31 16.42 13.64 -8.24
N LYS A 32 15.49 12.77 -7.90
CA LYS A 32 14.03 13.03 -7.95
C LYS A 32 13.38 12.46 -6.71
N ASN A 33 12.49 13.21 -6.10
CA ASN A 33 11.66 12.71 -5.01
C ASN A 33 10.52 11.83 -5.56
N HIS A 34 10.81 10.54 -5.72
CA HIS A 34 9.84 9.58 -6.24
C HIS A 34 8.67 9.36 -5.29
N ALA A 35 8.89 9.48 -3.99
CA ALA A 35 7.85 9.32 -2.99
C ALA A 35 6.70 10.32 -3.18
N LEU A 36 7.02 11.55 -3.55
CA LEU A 36 6.06 12.64 -3.70
C LEU A 36 5.57 12.84 -5.14
N SER A 37 6.43 12.58 -6.14
CA SER A 37 6.20 13.04 -7.51
C SER A 37 6.05 11.95 -8.57
N SER A 38 6.32 10.67 -8.26
CA SER A 38 6.13 9.59 -9.21
C SER A 38 4.77 8.94 -9.03
N ARG A 39 3.82 9.29 -9.92
CA ARG A 39 2.51 8.63 -9.99
C ARG A 39 2.64 7.34 -10.79
N MET A 40 2.08 6.27 -10.27
CA MET A 40 2.05 4.97 -10.92
C MET A 40 0.79 4.20 -10.49
N GLU A 41 0.37 3.27 -11.31
CA GLU A 41 -0.66 2.32 -10.90
C GLU A 41 -0.16 1.54 -9.68
N PRO A 42 -0.87 1.60 -8.53
CA PRO A 42 -0.40 1.02 -7.27
C PRO A 42 -0.44 -0.51 -7.25
N GLY A 43 -1.14 -1.12 -8.22
CA GLY A 43 -1.35 -2.57 -8.27
C GLY A 43 -1.97 -3.10 -6.98
N SER A 44 -1.52 -4.26 -6.53
CA SER A 44 -2.14 -4.96 -5.39
C SER A 44 -2.09 -4.23 -4.05
N THR A 45 -1.32 -3.16 -3.89
CA THR A 45 -1.40 -2.34 -2.68
C THR A 45 -2.70 -1.54 -2.60
N PHE A 46 -3.34 -1.28 -3.74
CA PHE A 46 -4.65 -0.63 -3.81
C PHE A 46 -5.81 -1.52 -3.32
N LYS A 47 -5.61 -2.82 -3.26
CA LYS A 47 -6.63 -3.75 -2.76
C LYS A 47 -7.09 -3.44 -1.34
N LEU A 48 -6.31 -2.67 -0.57
CA LEU A 48 -6.77 -2.12 0.72
C LEU A 48 -7.97 -1.20 0.54
N ALA A 49 -7.95 -0.30 -0.45
CA ALA A 49 -9.07 0.59 -0.72
C ALA A 49 -10.33 -0.18 -1.17
N ALA A 50 -10.14 -1.18 -2.05
CA ALA A 50 -11.23 -2.06 -2.46
C ALA A 50 -11.77 -2.90 -1.30
N LEU A 51 -10.88 -3.43 -0.43
CA LEU A 51 -11.26 -4.17 0.77
C LEU A 51 -12.10 -3.31 1.73
N LEU A 52 -11.68 -2.07 1.98
CA LEU A 52 -12.43 -1.11 2.80
C LEU A 52 -13.83 -0.88 2.23
N ALA A 53 -13.94 -0.62 0.93
CA ALA A 53 -15.24 -0.42 0.26
C ALA A 53 -16.13 -1.66 0.37
N LEU A 54 -15.60 -2.85 0.08
CA LEU A 54 -16.37 -4.10 0.14
C LEU A 54 -16.86 -4.42 1.56
N VAL A 55 -16.02 -4.20 2.58
CA VAL A 55 -16.37 -4.56 3.97
C VAL A 55 -17.20 -3.50 4.66
N ASP A 56 -16.89 -2.23 4.48
CA ASP A 56 -17.55 -1.12 5.21
C ASP A 56 -18.80 -0.62 4.50
N ASP A 57 -18.69 -0.28 3.20
CA ASP A 57 -19.79 0.26 2.43
C ASP A 57 -20.76 -0.82 1.92
N ALA A 58 -20.22 -1.94 1.40
CA ALA A 58 -21.06 -3.04 0.88
C ALA A 58 -21.47 -4.07 1.94
N GLY A 59 -20.82 -4.09 3.11
CA GLY A 59 -21.11 -5.03 4.20
C GLY A 59 -20.68 -6.47 3.89
N MET A 60 -19.74 -6.69 2.96
CA MET A 60 -19.28 -8.02 2.56
C MET A 60 -18.68 -8.78 3.74
N SER A 61 -19.08 -10.06 3.86
CA SER A 61 -18.51 -10.95 4.88
C SER A 61 -17.09 -11.35 4.51
N LEU A 62 -16.23 -11.60 5.51
CA LEU A 62 -14.89 -12.17 5.26
C LEU A 62 -14.96 -13.58 4.65
N ASP A 63 -16.08 -14.30 4.87
CA ASP A 63 -16.31 -15.64 4.34
C ASP A 63 -16.93 -15.65 2.94
N GLU A 64 -17.27 -14.46 2.39
CA GLU A 64 -17.81 -14.34 1.02
C GLU A 64 -16.81 -14.88 0.02
N THR A 65 -17.27 -15.84 -0.81
CA THR A 65 -16.41 -16.65 -1.66
C THR A 65 -16.66 -16.38 -3.14
N PHE A 66 -15.57 -16.18 -3.90
CA PHE A 66 -15.62 -16.07 -5.36
C PHE A 66 -14.70 -17.11 -6.01
N ASP A 67 -15.15 -17.63 -7.15
CA ASP A 67 -14.33 -18.46 -8.03
C ASP A 67 -13.26 -17.58 -8.71
N THR A 68 -12.00 -17.98 -8.59
CA THR A 68 -10.84 -17.30 -9.16
C THR A 68 -10.45 -17.81 -10.55
N GLY A 69 -11.17 -18.81 -11.08
CA GLY A 69 -10.86 -19.44 -12.36
C GLY A 69 -9.62 -20.34 -12.34
N ASN A 70 -9.04 -20.62 -11.17
CA ASN A 70 -7.89 -21.50 -10.95
C ASN A 70 -6.73 -21.26 -11.94
N GLY A 71 -6.33 -19.98 -12.14
CA GLY A 71 -5.26 -19.58 -13.04
C GLY A 71 -5.67 -19.35 -14.49
N ALA A 72 -6.94 -19.61 -14.83
CA ALA A 72 -7.47 -19.28 -16.14
C ALA A 72 -7.68 -17.76 -16.29
N ARG A 73 -7.79 -17.32 -17.53
CA ARG A 73 -8.23 -15.97 -17.85
C ARG A 73 -9.73 -15.86 -17.64
N VAL A 74 -10.14 -15.01 -16.70
CA VAL A 74 -11.56 -14.80 -16.35
C VAL A 74 -12.05 -13.49 -16.94
N LYS A 75 -13.19 -13.52 -17.62
CA LYS A 75 -13.86 -12.32 -18.11
C LYS A 75 -14.70 -11.71 -16.99
N VAL A 76 -14.42 -10.45 -16.66
CA VAL A 76 -15.17 -9.64 -15.68
C VAL A 76 -15.56 -8.34 -16.38
N GLY A 77 -16.85 -8.07 -16.52
CA GLY A 77 -17.32 -6.99 -17.36
C GLY A 77 -16.75 -7.09 -18.78
N ARG A 78 -16.04 -6.06 -19.22
CA ARG A 78 -15.34 -6.01 -20.53
C ARG A 78 -13.84 -6.33 -20.42
N THR A 79 -13.33 -6.58 -19.22
CA THR A 79 -11.92 -6.84 -18.94
C THR A 79 -11.65 -8.33 -18.79
N THR A 80 -10.47 -8.78 -19.18
CA THR A 80 -9.98 -10.13 -18.92
C THR A 80 -8.93 -10.05 -17.82
N VAL A 81 -9.17 -10.71 -16.70
CA VAL A 81 -8.30 -10.71 -15.51
C VAL A 81 -7.75 -12.11 -15.27
N GLN A 82 -6.55 -12.20 -14.73
CA GLN A 82 -5.89 -13.45 -14.38
C GLN A 82 -5.06 -13.26 -13.12
N ASP A 83 -5.02 -14.28 -12.27
CA ASP A 83 -4.07 -14.36 -11.16
C ASP A 83 -2.68 -14.81 -11.63
N SER A 84 -1.65 -14.53 -10.84
CA SER A 84 -0.27 -14.89 -11.16
C SER A 84 -0.01 -16.41 -11.18
N HIS A 85 -0.87 -17.17 -10.51
CA HIS A 85 -0.86 -18.64 -10.44
C HIS A 85 -2.29 -19.16 -10.21
N GLY A 86 -2.49 -20.47 -10.32
CA GLY A 86 -3.77 -21.09 -10.02
C GLY A 86 -4.14 -20.94 -8.55
N LEU A 87 -5.34 -20.46 -8.28
CA LEU A 87 -5.93 -20.33 -6.97
C LEU A 87 -7.31 -21.00 -6.97
N PRO A 88 -7.69 -21.76 -5.91
CA PRO A 88 -9.04 -22.26 -5.76
C PRO A 88 -10.02 -21.11 -5.55
N PRO A 89 -11.34 -21.36 -5.49
CA PRO A 89 -12.27 -20.38 -4.94
C PRO A 89 -11.79 -19.88 -3.60
N LEU A 90 -11.76 -18.57 -3.40
CA LEU A 90 -11.24 -17.91 -2.20
C LEU A 90 -12.35 -17.15 -1.48
N ASN A 91 -12.26 -17.09 -0.15
CA ASN A 91 -12.96 -16.10 0.63
C ASN A 91 -12.19 -14.77 0.62
N LEU A 92 -12.79 -13.71 1.17
CA LEU A 92 -12.22 -12.37 1.14
C LEU A 92 -10.87 -12.29 1.88
N LYS A 93 -10.72 -12.96 3.02
CA LYS A 93 -9.48 -13.01 3.83
C LYS A 93 -8.35 -13.67 3.05
N ASP A 94 -8.60 -14.84 2.48
CA ASP A 94 -7.61 -15.57 1.67
C ASP A 94 -7.26 -14.81 0.38
N ALA A 95 -8.23 -14.11 -0.21
CA ALA A 95 -8.00 -13.27 -1.39
C ALA A 95 -7.03 -12.11 -1.11
N VAL A 96 -7.06 -11.53 0.09
CA VAL A 96 -6.06 -10.54 0.52
C VAL A 96 -4.69 -11.19 0.70
N ALA A 97 -4.61 -12.32 1.41
CA ALA A 97 -3.37 -13.04 1.69
C ALA A 97 -2.66 -13.49 0.41
N HIS A 98 -3.40 -14.09 -0.52
CA HIS A 98 -2.88 -14.55 -1.82
C HIS A 98 -2.86 -13.48 -2.90
N SER A 99 -3.40 -12.31 -2.61
CA SER A 99 -3.42 -11.17 -3.53
C SER A 99 -4.14 -11.46 -4.87
N SER A 100 -5.28 -12.17 -4.84
CA SER A 100 -6.03 -12.53 -6.05
C SER A 100 -6.55 -11.28 -6.78
N ASN A 101 -6.19 -11.12 -8.04
CA ASN A 101 -6.74 -10.08 -8.91
C ASN A 101 -8.17 -10.41 -9.34
N VAL A 102 -8.41 -11.69 -9.65
CA VAL A 102 -9.72 -12.17 -10.13
C VAL A 102 -10.76 -11.98 -9.06
N PHE A 103 -10.45 -12.33 -7.79
CA PHE A 103 -11.37 -12.12 -6.69
C PHE A 103 -11.79 -10.64 -6.59
N PHE A 104 -10.82 -9.74 -6.45
CA PHE A 104 -11.09 -8.32 -6.27
C PHE A 104 -11.78 -7.68 -7.47
N ALA A 105 -11.40 -8.06 -8.69
CA ALA A 105 -12.06 -7.61 -9.90
C ALA A 105 -13.55 -8.00 -9.91
N ARG A 106 -13.86 -9.27 -9.60
CA ARG A 106 -15.24 -9.77 -9.55
C ARG A 106 -16.02 -9.14 -8.42
N ALA A 107 -15.49 -9.16 -7.20
CA ALA A 107 -16.18 -8.64 -6.03
C ALA A 107 -16.55 -7.15 -6.20
N VAL A 108 -15.61 -6.31 -6.65
CA VAL A 108 -15.89 -4.89 -6.90
C VAL A 108 -16.87 -4.70 -8.05
N TYR A 109 -16.68 -5.43 -9.16
CA TYR A 109 -17.60 -5.32 -10.30
C TYR A 109 -19.01 -5.75 -9.96
N GLU A 110 -19.18 -6.92 -9.37
CA GLU A 110 -20.53 -7.45 -9.05
C GLU A 110 -21.26 -6.58 -8.02
N THR A 111 -20.51 -5.94 -7.10
CA THR A 111 -21.08 -5.05 -6.08
C THR A 111 -21.48 -3.68 -6.65
N TYR A 112 -20.67 -3.11 -7.54
CA TYR A 112 -20.79 -1.69 -7.89
C TYR A 112 -21.06 -1.41 -9.38
N LYS A 113 -21.22 -2.42 -10.24
CA LYS A 113 -21.44 -2.24 -11.69
C LYS A 113 -22.68 -1.41 -12.03
N ASP A 114 -23.73 -1.51 -11.22
CA ASP A 114 -24.99 -0.81 -11.42
C ASP A 114 -24.98 0.60 -10.79
N ASP A 115 -24.06 0.87 -9.88
CA ASP A 115 -23.80 2.19 -9.26
C ASP A 115 -22.30 2.42 -9.04
N PRO A 116 -21.54 2.66 -10.12
CA PRO A 116 -20.09 2.86 -10.00
C PRO A 116 -19.70 4.15 -9.27
N GLU A 117 -20.60 5.16 -9.24
CA GLU A 117 -20.34 6.40 -8.50
C GLU A 117 -20.24 6.13 -7.00
N ARG A 118 -21.03 5.23 -6.44
CA ARG A 118 -20.95 4.81 -5.04
C ARG A 118 -19.55 4.29 -4.67
N TYR A 119 -18.92 3.48 -5.54
CA TYR A 119 -17.55 3.03 -5.34
C TYR A 119 -16.55 4.17 -5.40
N VAL A 120 -16.69 5.03 -6.39
CA VAL A 120 -15.83 6.21 -6.59
C VAL A 120 -15.95 7.18 -5.42
N ASP A 121 -17.15 7.42 -4.89
CA ASP A 121 -17.38 8.27 -3.73
C ASP A 121 -16.76 7.70 -2.47
N TYR A 122 -16.78 6.38 -2.29
CA TYR A 122 -16.07 5.75 -1.20
C TYR A 122 -14.54 5.95 -1.31
N LEU A 123 -13.98 5.83 -2.53
CA LEU A 123 -12.56 6.11 -2.75
C LEU A 123 -12.20 7.60 -2.53
N ARG A 124 -13.12 8.53 -2.85
CA ARG A 124 -12.98 9.96 -2.50
C ARG A 124 -13.01 10.18 -1.00
N HIS A 125 -13.86 9.46 -0.27
CA HIS A 125 -13.86 9.46 1.19
C HIS A 125 -12.52 9.00 1.76
N LEU A 126 -11.87 8.03 1.15
CA LEU A 126 -10.50 7.61 1.48
C LEU A 126 -9.41 8.62 1.04
N HIS A 127 -9.77 9.80 0.55
CA HIS A 127 -8.85 10.86 0.13
C HIS A 127 -7.90 10.47 -1.02
N LEU A 128 -8.36 9.58 -1.92
CA LEU A 128 -7.55 9.03 -3.02
C LEU A 128 -7.68 9.82 -4.34
N ASP A 129 -8.50 10.88 -4.36
CA ASP A 129 -8.74 11.75 -5.52
C ASP A 129 -7.93 13.06 -5.48
N ARG A 130 -7.19 13.31 -4.42
CA ARG A 130 -6.49 14.58 -4.16
C ARG A 130 -5.18 14.36 -3.44
N THR A 131 -4.35 15.39 -3.32
CA THR A 131 -3.08 15.35 -2.58
C THR A 131 -3.32 15.09 -1.09
N VAL A 132 -2.38 14.42 -0.46
CA VAL A 132 -2.40 14.15 0.99
C VAL A 132 -1.60 15.19 1.79
N GLY A 133 -1.05 16.21 1.13
CA GLY A 133 -0.19 17.25 1.67
C GLY A 133 1.18 17.25 1.02
N LEU A 134 2.06 18.15 1.47
CA LEU A 134 3.43 18.32 1.01
C LEU A 134 3.54 18.85 -0.44
N GLU A 135 2.54 19.59 -0.92
CA GLU A 135 2.56 20.25 -2.23
C GLU A 135 3.73 21.21 -2.36
N GLU A 136 4.07 21.92 -1.28
CA GLU A 136 5.21 22.84 -1.19
C GLU A 136 6.56 22.11 -1.34
N PHE A 137 6.59 20.79 -1.12
CA PHE A 137 7.76 19.92 -1.33
C PHE A 137 7.68 19.11 -2.63
N GLY A 138 6.70 19.42 -3.49
CA GLY A 138 6.55 18.82 -4.81
C GLY A 138 5.68 17.56 -4.86
N ALA A 139 4.81 17.37 -3.87
CA ALA A 139 3.80 16.32 -3.94
C ALA A 139 2.79 16.63 -5.06
N VAL A 140 2.45 15.62 -5.84
CA VAL A 140 1.54 15.74 -6.98
C VAL A 140 0.21 15.05 -6.71
N ALA A 141 -0.87 15.59 -7.29
CA ALA A 141 -2.19 15.00 -7.22
C ALA A 141 -2.24 13.65 -7.96
N PRO A 142 -3.07 12.70 -7.54
CA PRO A 142 -3.30 11.44 -8.22
C PRO A 142 -3.96 11.63 -9.59
N ILE A 143 -3.92 10.60 -10.45
CA ILE A 143 -4.83 10.46 -11.58
C ILE A 143 -5.96 9.55 -11.12
N PHE A 144 -7.17 10.10 -11.06
CA PHE A 144 -8.32 9.46 -10.47
C PHE A 144 -9.50 9.46 -11.44
N PRO A 145 -9.77 8.34 -12.15
CA PRO A 145 -10.91 8.23 -13.05
C PRO A 145 -12.24 8.17 -12.29
N ALA A 146 -13.24 8.84 -12.80
CA ALA A 146 -14.61 8.81 -12.26
C ALA A 146 -15.63 8.85 -13.41
N PRO A 147 -16.86 8.34 -13.20
CA PRO A 147 -17.95 8.43 -14.18
C PRO A 147 -18.09 9.85 -14.72
N GLY A 148 -18.35 9.97 -16.04
CA GLY A 148 -18.42 11.26 -16.72
C GLY A 148 -17.09 11.85 -17.19
N MET A 149 -15.94 11.37 -16.69
CA MET A 149 -14.64 11.81 -17.16
C MET A 149 -14.21 11.09 -18.45
N LYS A 150 -13.42 11.76 -19.30
CA LYS A 150 -12.88 11.16 -20.55
C LYS A 150 -12.02 9.93 -20.34
N ILE A 151 -11.42 9.79 -19.16
CA ILE A 151 -10.55 8.65 -18.76
C ILE A 151 -11.35 7.53 -18.10
N TRP A 152 -12.66 7.67 -17.93
CA TRP A 152 -13.55 6.62 -17.43
C TRP A 152 -14.11 5.78 -18.57
N TYR A 153 -13.89 4.50 -18.48
CA TYR A 153 -14.43 3.50 -19.41
C TYR A 153 -15.35 2.54 -18.64
N PRO A 154 -16.69 2.61 -18.83
CA PRO A 154 -17.63 1.72 -18.15
C PRO A 154 -17.24 0.26 -18.29
N ASP A 155 -17.44 -0.55 -17.25
CA ASP A 155 -17.07 -1.98 -17.15
C ASP A 155 -15.58 -2.30 -17.30
N VAL A 156 -14.74 -1.29 -17.56
CA VAL A 156 -13.29 -1.46 -17.62
C VAL A 156 -12.64 -0.77 -16.41
N SER A 157 -12.95 0.53 -16.20
CA SER A 157 -12.34 1.29 -15.12
C SER A 157 -12.67 0.71 -13.75
N ILE A 158 -13.94 0.37 -13.49
CA ILE A 158 -14.37 -0.19 -12.20
C ILE A 158 -13.71 -1.55 -11.92
N VAL A 159 -13.62 -2.43 -12.93
CA VAL A 159 -12.94 -3.73 -12.81
C VAL A 159 -11.45 -3.52 -12.47
N ASN A 160 -10.78 -2.63 -13.22
CA ASN A 160 -9.35 -2.37 -13.05
C ASN A 160 -9.05 -1.69 -11.70
N MET A 161 -9.88 -0.77 -11.25
CA MET A 161 -9.76 -0.13 -9.94
C MET A 161 -9.96 -1.14 -8.79
N GLY A 162 -10.65 -2.26 -9.00
CA GLY A 162 -10.78 -3.31 -8.00
C GLY A 162 -9.45 -3.91 -7.57
N TYR A 163 -8.43 -3.93 -8.43
CA TYR A 163 -7.12 -4.54 -8.13
C TYR A 163 -5.92 -3.62 -8.40
N GLY A 164 -6.18 -2.30 -8.54
CA GLY A 164 -5.16 -1.25 -8.51
C GLY A 164 -4.58 -0.84 -9.85
N TYR A 165 -5.39 -0.93 -10.91
CA TYR A 165 -5.11 -0.36 -12.23
C TYR A 165 -6.11 0.75 -12.56
N ALA A 166 -5.87 1.48 -13.63
CA ALA A 166 -6.64 2.65 -14.08
C ALA A 166 -6.55 3.89 -13.16
N ILE A 167 -6.02 3.77 -11.96
CA ILE A 167 -5.74 4.87 -11.03
C ILE A 167 -4.23 5.01 -10.86
N GLU A 168 -3.72 6.24 -10.72
CA GLU A 168 -2.30 6.47 -10.45
C GLU A 168 -2.11 7.24 -9.15
N LEU A 169 -1.36 6.65 -8.22
CA LEU A 169 -1.03 7.20 -6.91
C LEU A 169 0.48 7.38 -6.78
N THR A 170 0.90 8.29 -5.91
CA THR A 170 2.30 8.32 -5.46
C THR A 170 2.50 7.33 -4.30
N PRO A 171 3.74 6.89 -4.02
CA PRO A 171 4.04 6.09 -2.83
C PRO A 171 3.54 6.72 -1.53
N LEU A 172 3.55 8.07 -1.44
CA LEU A 172 3.05 8.79 -0.28
C LEU A 172 1.54 8.57 -0.05
N HIS A 173 0.71 8.56 -1.11
CA HIS A 173 -0.73 8.26 -0.98
C HIS A 173 -0.95 6.85 -0.43
N THR A 174 -0.22 5.86 -0.97
CA THR A 174 -0.29 4.48 -0.49
C THR A 174 0.11 4.38 0.98
N LEU A 175 1.24 4.97 1.37
CA LEU A 175 1.69 5.00 2.76
C LEU A 175 0.64 5.61 3.69
N THR A 176 0.05 6.75 3.30
CA THR A 176 -0.93 7.50 4.10
C THR A 176 -2.21 6.69 4.32
N LEU A 177 -2.68 5.94 3.31
CA LEU A 177 -3.85 5.07 3.44
C LEU A 177 -3.59 3.92 4.44
N TYR A 178 -2.42 3.26 4.35
CA TYR A 178 -2.06 2.19 5.30
C TYR A 178 -1.85 2.74 6.71
N ASN A 179 -1.26 3.93 6.81
CA ASN A 179 -1.12 4.63 8.09
C ASN A 179 -2.49 4.93 8.74
N ALA A 180 -3.50 5.28 7.97
CA ALA A 180 -4.84 5.52 8.50
C ALA A 180 -5.45 4.23 9.11
N VAL A 181 -5.24 3.07 8.48
CA VAL A 181 -5.66 1.78 9.07
C VAL A 181 -4.90 1.49 10.36
N ALA A 182 -3.59 1.74 10.38
CA ALA A 182 -2.75 1.60 11.57
C ALA A 182 -3.16 2.56 12.70
N ASN A 183 -3.64 3.76 12.37
CA ASN A 183 -4.01 4.84 13.27
C ASN A 183 -5.52 4.85 13.59
N ASP A 184 -6.07 3.69 13.89
CA ASP A 184 -7.47 3.48 14.29
C ASP A 184 -8.51 4.11 13.35
N GLY A 185 -8.18 4.15 12.06
CA GLY A 185 -9.02 4.72 11.01
C GLY A 185 -8.89 6.24 10.85
N CYS A 186 -8.06 6.90 11.63
CA CYS A 186 -7.81 8.33 11.49
C CYS A 186 -6.69 8.60 10.49
N MET A 187 -7.02 9.20 9.35
CA MET A 187 -6.04 9.59 8.34
C MET A 187 -5.42 10.94 8.68
N VAL A 188 -4.13 10.97 8.93
CA VAL A 188 -3.34 12.17 9.20
C VAL A 188 -2.50 12.55 8.00
N ALA A 189 -2.35 13.85 7.75
CA ALA A 189 -1.47 14.35 6.70
C ALA A 189 0.00 14.02 7.02
N PRO A 190 0.77 13.55 6.04
CA PRO A 190 2.21 13.44 6.19
C PRO A 190 2.85 14.77 6.54
N ARG A 191 3.86 14.76 7.43
CA ARG A 191 4.55 15.97 7.89
C ARG A 191 6.07 15.79 7.83
N LEU A 192 6.77 16.76 7.21
CA LEU A 192 8.24 16.80 7.15
C LEU A 192 8.85 17.76 8.18
N VAL A 193 8.12 18.82 8.55
CA VAL A 193 8.60 19.85 9.48
C VAL A 193 7.91 19.68 10.81
N ARG A 194 8.65 19.31 11.85
CA ARG A 194 8.15 19.13 13.19
C ARG A 194 8.16 20.43 13.99
N GLU A 195 9.21 21.23 13.80
CA GLU A 195 9.35 22.55 14.43
C GLU A 195 10.28 23.46 13.64
N ILE A 196 10.06 24.76 13.74
CA ILE A 196 10.92 25.79 13.20
C ILE A 196 11.62 26.49 14.37
N ARG A 197 12.94 26.65 14.29
CA ARG A 197 13.75 27.31 15.33
C ARG A 197 14.43 28.56 14.80
N ARG A 198 14.54 29.57 15.66
CA ARG A 198 15.32 30.78 15.41
C ARG A 198 16.20 31.06 16.64
N GLY A 199 17.50 31.13 16.43
CA GLY A 199 18.47 31.35 17.55
C GLY A 199 18.45 30.27 18.62
N GLY A 200 18.02 29.02 18.27
CA GLY A 200 17.87 27.91 19.20
C GLY A 200 16.48 27.78 19.83
N GLU A 201 15.67 28.85 19.83
CA GLU A 201 14.31 28.83 20.35
C GLU A 201 13.29 28.35 19.32
N VAL A 202 12.31 27.56 19.75
CA VAL A 202 11.22 27.13 18.90
C VAL A 202 10.28 28.29 18.67
N VAL A 203 10.13 28.73 17.41
CA VAL A 203 9.24 29.82 17.00
C VAL A 203 7.91 29.31 16.45
N GLU A 204 7.87 28.08 15.96
CA GLU A 204 6.66 27.46 15.40
C GLU A 204 6.73 25.94 15.52
N ARG A 205 5.58 25.33 15.79
CA ARG A 205 5.34 23.88 15.68
C ARG A 205 4.10 23.67 14.83
N PRO A 206 4.25 23.29 13.54
CA PRO A 206 3.09 22.98 12.71
C PRO A 206 2.22 21.92 13.36
N GLU A 207 0.93 22.17 13.42
CA GLU A 207 -0.01 21.25 14.03
C GLU A 207 -0.20 19.97 13.21
N ARG A 208 -0.57 18.88 13.89
CA ARG A 208 -1.03 17.65 13.24
C ARG A 208 -2.33 17.93 12.50
N ARG A 209 -2.37 17.70 11.20
CA ARG A 209 -3.56 17.89 10.37
C ARG A 209 -4.25 16.55 10.12
N VAL A 210 -5.51 16.45 10.47
CA VAL A 210 -6.36 15.31 10.14
C VAL A 210 -6.97 15.54 8.76
N LEU A 211 -6.84 14.55 7.88
CA LEU A 211 -7.45 14.54 6.54
C LEU A 211 -8.84 13.93 6.58
N VAL A 212 -8.98 12.80 7.30
CA VAL A 212 -10.24 12.08 7.50
C VAL A 212 -10.27 11.54 8.92
N ASP A 213 -11.29 11.91 9.69
CA ASP A 213 -11.41 11.47 11.09
C ASP A 213 -11.62 9.96 11.20
N LYS A 214 -12.42 9.39 10.29
CA LYS A 214 -12.71 7.95 10.23
C LYS A 214 -12.84 7.52 8.78
N ILE A 215 -11.90 6.71 8.32
CA ILE A 215 -11.94 6.12 6.96
C ILE A 215 -12.97 4.99 6.82
N CYS A 216 -13.41 4.40 7.93
CA CYS A 216 -14.41 3.33 7.98
C CYS A 216 -14.96 3.15 9.40
N SER A 217 -15.96 2.31 9.56
CA SER A 217 -16.47 1.89 10.87
C SER A 217 -15.45 1.06 11.66
N SER A 218 -15.52 1.09 12.99
CA SER A 218 -14.63 0.29 13.85
C SER A 218 -14.80 -1.23 13.61
N SER A 219 -15.99 -1.65 13.18
CA SER A 219 -16.27 -3.03 12.82
C SER A 219 -15.52 -3.44 11.55
N ALA A 220 -15.57 -2.61 10.50
CA ALA A 220 -14.85 -2.83 9.26
C ALA A 220 -13.34 -2.77 9.48
N LEU A 221 -12.86 -1.82 10.27
CA LEU A 221 -11.43 -1.66 10.58
C LEU A 221 -10.84 -2.94 11.18
N ARG A 222 -11.52 -3.58 12.15
CA ARG A 222 -11.06 -4.84 12.74
C ARG A 222 -10.94 -5.94 11.70
N LYS A 223 -11.94 -6.11 10.82
CA LYS A 223 -11.92 -7.10 9.73
C LYS A 223 -10.79 -6.85 8.75
N VAL A 224 -10.58 -5.58 8.38
CA VAL A 224 -9.50 -5.17 7.47
C VAL A 224 -8.13 -5.47 8.06
N ARG A 225 -7.90 -5.13 9.33
CA ARG A 225 -6.65 -5.45 10.05
C ARG A 225 -6.39 -6.95 10.08
N GLU A 226 -7.41 -7.77 10.38
CA GLU A 226 -7.30 -9.22 10.34
C GLU A 226 -6.83 -9.73 8.96
N CYS A 227 -7.39 -9.22 7.88
CA CYS A 227 -6.95 -9.57 6.53
C CYS A 227 -5.51 -9.14 6.22
N LEU A 228 -5.07 -7.97 6.70
CA LEU A 228 -3.72 -7.48 6.46
C LEU A 228 -2.66 -8.24 7.26
N GLU A 229 -2.97 -8.74 8.44
CA GLU A 229 -2.08 -9.59 9.23
C GLU A 229 -1.77 -10.93 8.53
N GLU A 230 -2.74 -11.50 7.80
CA GLU A 230 -2.54 -12.75 7.05
C GLU A 230 -1.44 -12.63 5.98
N VAL A 231 -1.18 -11.45 5.46
CA VAL A 231 -0.14 -11.23 4.46
C VAL A 231 1.26 -11.57 5.00
N GLY A 232 1.49 -11.33 6.30
CA GLY A 232 2.75 -11.65 6.98
C GLY A 232 2.84 -13.10 7.46
N THR A 233 1.72 -13.76 7.74
CA THR A 233 1.67 -15.11 8.34
C THR A 233 1.57 -16.21 7.29
N THR A 234 0.57 -16.13 6.43
CA THR A 234 0.27 -17.16 5.40
C THR A 234 0.49 -16.62 3.98
N GLY A 235 0.46 -15.30 3.80
CA GLY A 235 0.42 -14.63 2.51
C GLY A 235 1.78 -14.32 1.89
N THR A 236 1.77 -13.29 1.04
CA THR A 236 2.87 -12.94 0.13
C THR A 236 4.14 -12.40 0.81
N ALA A 237 4.05 -11.93 2.07
CA ALA A 237 5.19 -11.43 2.84
C ALA A 237 5.76 -12.45 3.85
N LYS A 238 5.15 -13.64 3.99
CA LYS A 238 5.53 -14.64 4.99
C LYS A 238 7.02 -15.02 5.01
N GLN A 239 7.67 -15.02 3.85
CA GLN A 239 9.09 -15.41 3.75
C GLN A 239 10.03 -14.42 4.45
N PHE A 240 9.60 -13.18 4.72
CA PHE A 240 10.38 -12.14 5.38
C PHE A 240 10.01 -11.97 6.86
N PHE A 241 8.78 -12.35 7.26
CA PHE A 241 8.25 -12.00 8.58
C PHE A 241 7.65 -13.18 9.34
N ARG A 242 7.58 -14.39 8.75
CA ARG A 242 6.99 -15.58 9.38
C ARG A 242 7.62 -15.94 10.72
N ASP A 243 8.93 -15.81 10.82
CA ASP A 243 9.71 -16.25 11.97
C ASP A 243 9.94 -15.13 13.00
N THR A 244 9.29 -13.97 12.83
CA THR A 244 9.30 -12.92 13.84
C THR A 244 8.37 -13.29 14.99
N THR A 245 8.90 -13.97 16.00
CA THR A 245 8.16 -14.29 17.24
C THR A 245 7.96 -13.07 18.13
N LEU A 246 8.67 -11.98 17.86
CA LEU A 246 8.76 -10.80 18.70
C LEU A 246 7.65 -9.78 18.42
N PHE A 247 7.16 -9.69 17.18
CA PHE A 247 6.06 -8.81 16.79
C PHE A 247 5.39 -9.30 15.51
N LYS A 248 4.14 -8.91 15.31
CA LYS A 248 3.41 -9.13 14.06
C LYS A 248 3.50 -7.91 13.15
N ILE A 249 3.39 -8.16 11.86
CA ILE A 249 3.21 -7.10 10.86
C ILE A 249 1.84 -7.23 10.19
N ALA A 250 1.31 -6.13 9.73
CA ALA A 250 0.13 -6.12 8.86
C ALA A 250 0.39 -5.22 7.64
N GLY A 251 0.06 -5.70 6.45
CA GLY A 251 0.40 -4.95 5.25
C GLY A 251 0.04 -5.62 3.95
N LYS A 252 0.69 -5.21 2.86
CA LYS A 252 0.44 -5.75 1.52
C LYS A 252 1.66 -5.61 0.63
N THR A 253 1.87 -6.62 -0.21
CA THR A 253 2.81 -6.55 -1.33
C THR A 253 2.06 -6.18 -2.61
N GLY A 254 2.73 -5.50 -3.52
CA GLY A 254 2.22 -5.15 -4.83
C GLY A 254 3.24 -5.37 -5.93
N THR A 255 2.76 -5.78 -7.09
CA THR A 255 3.53 -5.85 -8.32
C THR A 255 2.66 -5.28 -9.42
N ALA A 256 2.99 -4.10 -9.92
CA ALA A 256 2.28 -3.47 -11.02
C ALA A 256 3.16 -3.47 -12.28
N GLN A 257 2.58 -3.80 -13.42
CA GLN A 257 3.22 -3.55 -14.70
C GLN A 257 3.14 -2.06 -15.01
N PHE A 258 4.17 -1.53 -15.64
CA PHE A 258 4.25 -0.12 -15.99
C PHE A 258 4.07 0.11 -17.48
N ALA A 259 3.15 1.04 -17.80
CA ALA A 259 2.96 1.55 -19.15
C ALA A 259 2.63 3.03 -19.10
N GLN A 260 3.62 3.89 -19.33
CA GLN A 260 3.50 5.35 -19.26
C GLN A 260 4.65 5.99 -20.04
N ASP A 261 4.49 7.21 -20.50
CA ASP A 261 5.55 7.99 -21.17
C ASP A 261 6.19 7.26 -22.39
N GLY A 262 5.36 6.59 -23.19
CA GLY A 262 5.79 5.83 -24.35
C GLY A 262 6.27 4.40 -24.08
N ILE A 263 6.37 4.00 -22.80
CA ILE A 263 6.63 2.63 -22.38
C ILE A 263 5.33 1.83 -22.44
N LYS A 264 5.37 0.62 -23.01
CA LYS A 264 4.24 -0.31 -23.09
C LYS A 264 4.38 -1.42 -22.04
N TYR A 265 3.29 -2.04 -21.64
CA TYR A 265 3.32 -3.23 -20.78
C TYR A 265 4.24 -4.35 -21.33
N SER A 266 4.30 -4.48 -22.65
CA SER A 266 5.20 -5.44 -23.34
C SER A 266 6.68 -5.18 -23.09
N ASP A 267 7.09 -3.97 -22.69
CA ASP A 267 8.49 -3.60 -22.46
C ASP A 267 9.04 -4.18 -21.14
N GLY A 268 8.16 -4.74 -20.33
CA GLY A 268 8.51 -5.52 -19.15
C GLY A 268 9.04 -4.68 -17.99
N TYR A 269 8.53 -3.47 -17.81
CA TYR A 269 8.80 -2.67 -16.62
C TYR A 269 7.78 -2.94 -15.52
N TYR A 270 8.24 -2.94 -14.28
CA TYR A 270 7.43 -3.25 -13.09
C TYR A 270 7.75 -2.31 -11.93
N LEU A 271 6.71 -2.01 -11.15
CA LEU A 271 6.83 -1.44 -9.82
C LEU A 271 6.60 -2.56 -8.81
N GLY A 272 7.63 -2.90 -8.05
CA GLY A 272 7.51 -3.78 -6.89
C GLY A 272 7.36 -2.93 -5.64
N THR A 273 6.25 -3.09 -4.91
CA THR A 273 5.95 -2.32 -3.70
C THR A 273 5.68 -3.27 -2.54
N MET A 274 6.11 -2.87 -1.36
CA MET A 274 5.66 -3.43 -0.09
C MET A 274 5.30 -2.28 0.84
N VAL A 275 4.21 -2.42 1.55
CA VAL A 275 3.77 -1.47 2.57
C VAL A 275 3.21 -2.23 3.75
N LEU A 276 3.64 -1.89 4.95
CA LEU A 276 3.20 -2.52 6.19
C LEU A 276 3.23 -1.54 7.35
N TYR A 277 2.55 -1.89 8.41
CA TYR A 277 2.70 -1.26 9.72
C TYR A 277 3.06 -2.28 10.79
N PHE A 278 3.73 -1.83 11.83
CA PHE A 278 4.18 -2.68 12.94
C PHE A 278 4.37 -1.89 14.24
N PRO A 279 4.27 -2.60 15.42
CA PRO A 279 3.65 -3.90 15.59
C PRO A 279 2.19 -3.88 15.12
N ALA A 280 1.63 -5.01 14.67
CA ALA A 280 0.25 -5.02 14.13
C ALA A 280 -0.82 -4.77 15.21
N ASP A 281 -0.57 -5.22 16.43
CA ASP A 281 -1.45 -5.10 17.60
C ASP A 281 -1.38 -3.71 18.27
N GLU A 282 -0.24 -3.03 18.21
CA GLU A 282 -0.05 -1.66 18.70
C GLU A 282 0.79 -0.84 17.70
N PRO A 283 0.21 -0.41 16.57
CA PRO A 283 0.98 0.18 15.49
C PRO A 283 1.72 1.46 15.90
N LYS A 284 3.03 1.49 15.65
CA LYS A 284 3.90 2.64 15.91
C LYS A 284 4.42 3.25 14.60
N TYR A 285 4.71 2.42 13.62
CA TYR A 285 5.29 2.84 12.34
C TYR A 285 4.57 2.21 11.16
N THR A 286 4.44 2.99 10.10
CA THR A 286 4.09 2.51 8.76
C THR A 286 5.32 2.67 7.87
N VAL A 287 5.68 1.61 7.15
CA VAL A 287 6.83 1.57 6.25
C VAL A 287 6.35 1.24 4.85
N LEU A 288 6.93 1.89 3.86
CA LEU A 288 6.71 1.58 2.45
C LEU A 288 8.05 1.57 1.72
N THR A 289 8.25 0.53 0.92
CA THR A 289 9.32 0.47 -0.08
C THR A 289 8.73 0.23 -1.46
N ALA A 290 9.21 0.97 -2.45
CA ALA A 290 8.79 0.81 -3.84
C ALA A 290 10.01 0.86 -4.76
N MET A 291 10.12 -0.13 -5.64
CA MET A 291 11.25 -0.26 -6.57
C MET A 291 10.76 -0.45 -7.99
N PHE A 292 11.19 0.45 -8.86
CA PHE A 292 10.95 0.38 -10.29
C PHE A 292 12.08 -0.34 -11.00
N THR A 293 11.75 -1.40 -11.71
CA THR A 293 12.72 -2.26 -12.40
C THR A 293 12.23 -2.71 -13.76
N ARG A 294 13.13 -3.25 -14.55
CA ARG A 294 12.81 -3.95 -15.80
C ARG A 294 13.06 -5.44 -15.60
N ARG A 295 12.12 -6.27 -16.05
CA ARG A 295 12.28 -7.73 -16.04
C ARG A 295 13.51 -8.12 -16.88
N GLY A 296 14.44 -8.86 -16.28
CA GLY A 296 15.63 -9.39 -16.91
C GLY A 296 15.81 -10.88 -16.63
N ARG A 297 16.78 -11.54 -17.28
CA ARG A 297 17.12 -12.93 -16.96
C ARG A 297 17.68 -13.01 -15.53
N GLY A 298 17.11 -13.86 -14.69
CA GLY A 298 17.56 -14.08 -13.31
C GLY A 298 17.26 -12.94 -12.32
N THR A 299 16.51 -11.90 -12.72
CA THR A 299 16.09 -10.83 -11.80
C THR A 299 14.64 -11.02 -11.38
N THR A 300 14.38 -10.85 -10.07
CA THR A 300 13.01 -10.77 -9.57
C THR A 300 12.37 -9.45 -10.00
N TYR A 301 11.05 -9.48 -10.22
CA TYR A 301 10.23 -8.29 -10.46
C TYR A 301 8.99 -8.25 -9.56
N TYR A 302 8.80 -9.29 -8.75
CA TYR A 302 7.72 -9.35 -7.79
C TYR A 302 7.99 -8.43 -6.61
N GLY A 303 6.94 -7.72 -6.17
CA GLY A 303 7.04 -6.73 -5.08
C GLY A 303 7.65 -7.31 -3.81
N ALA A 304 7.22 -8.49 -3.38
CA ALA A 304 7.81 -9.16 -2.23
C ALA A 304 9.33 -9.40 -2.40
N GLY A 305 9.76 -9.87 -3.57
CA GLY A 305 11.18 -10.16 -3.82
C GLY A 305 12.05 -8.92 -3.99
N LEU A 306 11.48 -7.80 -4.46
CA LEU A 306 12.22 -6.53 -4.62
C LEU A 306 12.25 -5.73 -3.32
N SER A 307 11.09 -5.48 -2.74
CA SER A 307 10.91 -4.59 -1.61
C SER A 307 11.05 -5.30 -0.25
N GLY A 308 10.68 -6.58 -0.18
CA GLY A 308 10.68 -7.36 1.06
C GLY A 308 12.01 -7.37 1.82
N PRO A 309 13.16 -7.65 1.17
CA PRO A 309 14.47 -7.65 1.86
C PRO A 309 14.82 -6.28 2.46
N VAL A 310 14.49 -5.19 1.76
CA VAL A 310 14.77 -3.82 2.24
C VAL A 310 13.86 -3.48 3.40
N GLU A 311 12.57 -3.79 3.28
CA GLU A 311 11.58 -3.52 4.32
C GLU A 311 11.86 -4.33 5.59
N GLN A 312 12.23 -5.59 5.46
CA GLN A 312 12.67 -6.42 6.59
C GLN A 312 13.86 -5.81 7.33
N GLN A 313 14.86 -5.30 6.60
CA GLN A 313 16.01 -4.62 7.22
C GLN A 313 15.60 -3.34 7.96
N ILE A 314 14.72 -2.53 7.38
CA ILE A 314 14.22 -1.31 8.03
C ILE A 314 13.46 -1.65 9.30
N VAL A 315 12.54 -2.60 9.24
CA VAL A 315 11.73 -3.05 10.39
C VAL A 315 12.62 -3.60 11.50
N ASN A 316 13.55 -4.50 11.17
CA ASN A 316 14.49 -5.07 12.15
C ASN A 316 15.39 -3.99 12.76
N TYR A 317 15.85 -3.02 11.96
CA TYR A 317 16.67 -1.91 12.46
C TYR A 317 15.91 -1.07 13.49
N ILE A 318 14.67 -0.71 13.18
CA ILE A 318 13.81 0.06 14.08
C ILE A 318 13.52 -0.75 15.35
N TYR A 319 13.12 -2.02 15.20
CA TYR A 319 12.83 -2.91 16.30
C TYR A 319 14.00 -3.04 17.28
N ASN A 320 15.18 -3.33 16.79
CA ASN A 320 16.36 -3.53 17.63
C ASN A 320 16.79 -2.26 18.40
N ARG A 321 16.39 -1.08 17.92
CA ARG A 321 16.70 0.21 18.57
C ARG A 321 15.65 0.64 19.59
N GLN A 322 14.44 0.09 19.52
CA GLN A 322 13.29 0.54 20.28
C GLN A 322 12.67 -0.61 21.10
N ARG A 323 13.55 -1.39 21.75
CA ARG A 323 13.16 -2.59 22.52
C ARG A 323 12.12 -2.33 23.60
N GLU A 324 12.07 -1.10 24.16
CA GLU A 324 11.12 -0.72 25.19
C GLU A 324 9.65 -0.75 24.72
N TRP A 325 9.39 -0.71 23.42
CA TRP A 325 8.00 -0.73 22.90
C TRP A 325 7.34 -2.09 22.97
N TYR A 326 8.13 -3.13 23.07
CA TYR A 326 7.65 -4.50 22.89
C TYR A 326 7.41 -5.22 24.22
N GLY A 327 7.34 -4.46 25.34
CA GLY A 327 7.20 -5.04 26.67
C GLY A 327 8.31 -6.06 26.94
N ARG A 328 8.68 -6.25 28.17
CA ARG A 328 9.79 -7.10 28.63
C ARG A 328 10.11 -8.26 27.68
N VAL A 329 11.11 -8.09 26.83
CA VAL A 329 11.96 -9.23 26.47
C VAL A 329 12.57 -9.65 27.81
N GLU A 330 12.20 -10.81 28.33
CA GLU A 330 12.93 -11.42 29.45
C GLU A 330 14.42 -11.26 29.11
N GLU A 331 15.18 -10.68 30.03
CA GLU A 331 16.63 -10.69 29.98
C GLU A 331 17.04 -12.16 29.98
N THR A 332 17.10 -12.77 28.82
CA THR A 332 17.92 -13.91 28.62
C THR A 332 19.34 -13.38 28.62
N ASP A 333 20.04 -13.62 29.72
CA ASP A 333 21.49 -13.59 29.84
C ASP A 333 22.09 -14.32 28.62
N ASP A 334 22.46 -13.59 27.61
CA ASP A 334 23.37 -14.00 26.57
C ASP A 334 24.51 -12.97 26.48
N ALA A 335 25.30 -13.00 27.56
CA ALA A 335 26.72 -12.85 27.45
C ALA A 335 27.23 -14.06 26.64
N HIS A 336 27.38 -13.90 25.31
CA HIS A 336 28.37 -14.62 24.47
C HIS A 336 27.95 -14.43 22.98
N TYR A 337 28.56 -13.44 22.34
CA TYR A 337 29.27 -13.45 21.05
C TYR A 337 29.49 -11.99 20.57
#